data_b44a55305311baf65f094ec6fd379ea9
#
_entry.id   b44a55305311baf65f094ec6fd379ea9
#
_cell.length_a   1.000
_cell.length_b   1.000
_cell.length_c   1.000
_cell.angle_alpha   90.00
_cell.angle_beta   90.00
_cell.angle_gamma   90.00
#
_symmetry.space_group_name_H-M   'P 1'
#
loop_
_entity.id
_entity.type
_entity.pdbx_description
1 polymer ?
#
loop_
_entity_poly.entity_id
_entity_poly.type
_entity_poly.pdbx_seq_one_letter_code
_entity_poly.pdbx_strand_id
1 'polypeptide(L)'
;SQKDDVENVFYNVKYSGLDFEGNRYTILSEEAVNSVLDEDLVHMKNVVAKFYFKDDTIMDISSEEGRYNNKTLDMEFSVNVKASYEGSDLYAEKAEFLNSKNFLIVSNNVKILDSRGTMFADKLIFDIKEKTLNINSSDESVIKSKLVYKWKKVLEF
;
A
#
# COMPACT_ATOMS: atom_id res chain seq x y z
N SER A 1 24.15 18.67 -28.46
CA SER A 1 23.07 19.41 -27.81
C SER A 1 22.44 18.52 -26.78
N GLN A 2 22.64 18.84 -25.50
CA GLN A 2 21.87 18.27 -24.44
C GLN A 2 20.41 18.71 -24.68
N LYS A 3 19.55 17.77 -25.07
CA LYS A 3 18.13 17.95 -24.87
C LYS A 3 17.94 17.99 -23.36
N ASP A 4 17.58 19.15 -22.85
CA ASP A 4 17.04 19.25 -21.52
C ASP A 4 15.78 18.37 -21.52
N ASP A 5 15.88 17.17 -20.94
CA ASP A 5 14.73 16.35 -20.64
C ASP A 5 13.94 17.08 -19.56
N VAL A 6 13.09 18.01 -20.00
CA VAL A 6 12.17 18.71 -19.11
C VAL A 6 11.11 17.69 -18.71
N GLU A 7 11.29 17.10 -17.53
CA GLU A 7 10.26 16.27 -16.92
C GLU A 7 9.01 17.13 -16.69
N ASN A 8 7.88 16.68 -17.22
CA ASN A 8 6.60 17.33 -16.94
C ASN A 8 6.16 16.97 -15.53
N VAL A 9 6.13 17.95 -14.65
CA VAL A 9 5.64 17.81 -13.29
C VAL A 9 4.19 18.26 -13.22
N PHE A 10 3.34 17.41 -12.70
CA PHE A 10 1.94 17.71 -12.43
C PHE A 10 1.75 17.85 -10.91
N TYR A 11 0.94 18.81 -10.50
CA TYR A 11 0.68 19.10 -9.10
C TYR A 11 -0.75 18.77 -8.71
N ASN A 12 -0.94 18.33 -7.48
CA ASN A 12 -2.25 18.01 -6.91
C ASN A 12 -3.07 17.07 -7.81
N VAL A 13 -2.46 15.94 -8.14
CA VAL A 13 -3.03 14.96 -9.07
C VAL A 13 -3.91 13.96 -8.33
N LYS A 14 -5.02 13.59 -8.95
CA LYS A 14 -5.92 12.53 -8.48
C LYS A 14 -6.05 11.44 -9.53
N TYR A 15 -5.74 10.22 -9.14
CA TYR A 15 -6.05 9.00 -9.89
C TYR A 15 -7.21 8.27 -9.24
N SER A 16 -8.06 7.66 -10.06
CA SER A 16 -9.16 6.80 -9.59
C SER A 16 -9.24 5.56 -10.45
N GLY A 17 -9.54 4.43 -9.83
CA GLY A 17 -9.65 3.16 -10.54
C GLY A 17 -10.41 2.12 -9.74
N LEU A 18 -10.45 0.94 -10.31
CA LEU A 18 -10.98 -0.27 -9.70
C LEU A 18 -9.86 -1.32 -9.63
N ASP A 19 -9.75 -2.01 -8.49
CA ASP A 19 -8.90 -3.17 -8.39
C ASP A 19 -9.53 -4.40 -9.08
N PHE A 20 -8.82 -5.53 -9.14
CA PHE A 20 -9.36 -6.74 -9.77
C PHE A 20 -10.57 -7.33 -9.06
N GLU A 21 -10.76 -7.02 -7.79
CA GLU A 21 -11.95 -7.44 -7.02
C GLU A 21 -13.11 -6.44 -7.16
N GLY A 22 -12.93 -5.38 -7.94
CA GLY A 22 -13.94 -4.35 -8.17
C GLY A 22 -14.07 -3.32 -7.05
N ASN A 23 -13.10 -3.25 -6.14
CA ASN A 23 -13.06 -2.20 -5.14
C ASN A 23 -12.54 -0.91 -5.78
N ARG A 24 -13.24 0.18 -5.50
CA ARG A 24 -12.82 1.50 -5.96
C ARG A 24 -11.63 1.98 -5.13
N TYR A 25 -10.67 2.63 -5.77
CA TYR A 25 -9.61 3.35 -5.07
C TYR A 25 -9.39 4.74 -5.64
N THR A 26 -8.83 5.61 -4.82
CA THR A 26 -8.33 6.92 -5.22
C THR A 26 -6.90 7.10 -4.73
N ILE A 27 -6.08 7.78 -5.53
CA ILE A 27 -4.72 8.17 -5.16
C ILE A 27 -4.60 9.67 -5.35
N LEU A 28 -4.22 10.37 -4.29
CA LEU A 28 -3.89 11.80 -4.32
C LEU A 28 -2.39 11.96 -4.16
N SER A 29 -1.80 12.85 -4.93
CA SER A 29 -0.37 13.14 -4.90
C SER A 29 -0.14 14.65 -5.04
N GLU A 30 0.73 15.20 -4.21
CA GLU A 30 1.15 16.61 -4.36
C GLU A 30 1.90 16.85 -5.67
N GLU A 31 2.78 15.93 -6.04
CA GLU A 31 3.54 15.97 -7.28
C GLU A 31 3.50 14.61 -7.96
N ALA A 32 3.38 14.61 -9.28
CA ALA A 32 3.46 13.43 -10.11
C ALA A 32 4.30 13.70 -11.35
N VAL A 33 5.22 12.80 -11.65
CA VAL A 33 6.13 12.89 -12.80
C VAL A 33 6.12 11.58 -13.54
N ASN A 34 5.86 11.60 -14.84
CA ASN A 34 6.00 10.43 -15.68
C ASN A 34 7.48 10.07 -15.86
N SER A 35 7.79 8.78 -15.78
CA SER A 35 9.14 8.30 -16.05
C SER A 35 9.51 8.52 -17.52
N VAL A 36 10.71 8.99 -17.76
CA VAL A 36 11.25 9.15 -19.12
C VAL A 36 11.50 7.79 -19.79
N LEU A 37 11.82 6.77 -18.99
CA LEU A 37 12.14 5.42 -19.46
C LEU A 37 10.91 4.54 -19.66
N ASP A 38 9.82 4.84 -18.94
CA ASP A 38 8.57 4.09 -18.99
C ASP A 38 7.40 5.06 -18.79
N GLU A 39 6.69 5.35 -19.86
CA GLU A 39 5.57 6.30 -19.86
C GLU A 39 4.36 5.84 -19.03
N ASP A 40 4.26 4.53 -18.76
CA ASP A 40 3.21 3.99 -17.91
C ASP A 40 3.51 4.17 -16.41
N LEU A 41 4.76 4.46 -16.08
CA LEU A 41 5.21 4.62 -14.70
C LEU A 41 5.17 6.08 -14.25
N VAL A 42 4.44 6.32 -13.16
CA VAL A 42 4.32 7.63 -12.53
C VAL A 42 5.02 7.63 -11.19
N HIS A 43 5.95 8.55 -10.98
CA HIS A 43 6.58 8.81 -9.68
C HIS A 43 5.81 9.91 -8.96
N MET A 44 5.50 9.69 -7.69
CA MET A 44 4.66 10.58 -6.91
C MET A 44 5.34 10.98 -5.61
N LYS A 45 5.02 12.18 -5.12
CA LYS A 45 5.43 12.69 -3.81
C LYS A 45 4.23 13.05 -2.96
N ASN A 46 4.35 12.76 -1.67
CA ASN A 46 3.30 12.99 -0.69
C ASN A 46 1.96 12.40 -1.13
N VAL A 47 1.90 11.08 -1.01
CA VAL A 47 0.83 10.26 -1.56
C VAL A 47 -0.16 9.91 -0.45
N VAL A 48 -1.45 10.01 -0.79
CA VAL A 48 -2.55 9.47 0.03
C VAL A 48 -3.45 8.64 -0.88
N ALA A 49 -3.56 7.36 -0.56
CA ALA A 49 -4.46 6.44 -1.26
C ALA A 49 -5.61 6.01 -0.34
N LYS A 50 -6.79 5.86 -0.91
CA LYS A 50 -7.96 5.32 -0.23
C LYS A 50 -8.53 4.17 -1.02
N PHE A 51 -8.75 3.04 -0.35
CA PHE A 51 -9.41 1.86 -0.91
C PHE A 51 -10.79 1.73 -0.26
N TYR A 52 -11.82 1.71 -1.10
CA TYR A 52 -13.21 1.60 -0.67
C TYR A 52 -13.68 0.18 -0.90
N PHE A 53 -13.75 -0.60 0.16
CA PHE A 53 -14.17 -1.99 0.07
C PHE A 53 -15.70 -2.13 -0.01
N LYS A 54 -16.15 -3.27 -0.53
CA LYS A 54 -17.58 -3.56 -0.76
C LYS A 54 -18.43 -3.64 0.50
N ASP A 55 -17.79 -3.83 1.65
CA ASP A 55 -18.43 -3.84 2.98
C ASP A 55 -18.53 -2.44 3.61
N ASP A 56 -18.29 -1.39 2.82
CA ASP A 56 -18.26 0.01 3.22
C ASP A 56 -17.11 0.40 4.16
N THR A 57 -16.11 -0.47 4.33
CA THR A 57 -14.88 -0.11 5.04
C THR A 57 -13.90 0.60 4.13
N ILE A 58 -13.05 1.43 4.71
CA ILE A 58 -12.05 2.23 3.99
C ILE A 58 -10.67 1.94 4.59
N MET A 59 -9.70 1.67 3.72
CA MET A 59 -8.29 1.62 4.09
C MET A 59 -7.59 2.86 3.54
N ASP A 60 -6.93 3.60 4.43
CA ASP A 60 -6.10 4.74 4.07
C ASP A 60 -4.63 4.33 4.07
N ILE A 61 -3.88 4.71 3.04
CA ILE A 61 -2.43 4.53 2.97
C ILE A 61 -1.80 5.87 2.62
N SER A 62 -0.77 6.26 3.34
CA SER A 62 0.01 7.46 3.04
C SER A 62 1.51 7.15 3.02
N SER A 63 2.27 7.90 2.23
CA SER A 63 3.71 7.82 2.16
C SER A 63 4.31 9.11 1.59
N GLU A 64 5.61 9.31 1.80
CA GLU A 64 6.31 10.46 1.21
C GLU A 64 6.58 10.26 -0.28
N GLU A 65 6.81 9.03 -0.71
CA GLU A 65 7.05 8.67 -2.11
C GLU A 65 6.12 7.55 -2.55
N GLY A 66 5.77 7.56 -3.83
CA GLY A 66 4.95 6.53 -4.44
C GLY A 66 5.29 6.32 -5.90
N ARG A 67 4.87 5.16 -6.41
CA ARG A 67 4.94 4.80 -7.83
C ARG A 67 3.62 4.16 -8.22
N TYR A 68 3.12 4.54 -9.39
CA TYR A 68 1.89 4.00 -9.94
C TYR A 68 2.13 3.58 -11.40
N ASN A 69 1.73 2.38 -11.74
CA ASN A 69 1.80 1.90 -13.11
C ASN A 69 0.41 1.97 -13.75
N ASN A 70 0.24 2.85 -14.73
CA ASN A 70 -1.03 3.07 -15.42
C ASN A 70 -1.52 1.84 -16.21
N LYS A 71 -0.62 0.94 -16.57
CA LYS A 71 -0.92 -0.25 -17.36
C LYS A 71 -1.31 -1.44 -16.48
N THR A 72 -0.51 -1.73 -15.46
CA THR A 72 -0.73 -2.88 -14.56
C THR A 72 -1.63 -2.53 -13.39
N LEU A 73 -1.75 -1.24 -13.05
CA LEU A 73 -2.39 -0.70 -11.85
C LEU A 73 -1.67 -1.12 -10.55
N ASP A 74 -0.42 -1.55 -10.64
CA ASP A 74 0.41 -1.80 -9.47
C ASP A 74 0.82 -0.49 -8.82
N MET A 75 0.94 -0.50 -7.49
CA MET A 75 1.31 0.65 -6.69
C MET A 75 2.44 0.30 -5.74
N GLU A 76 3.34 1.23 -5.53
CA GLU A 76 4.36 1.16 -4.50
C GLU A 76 4.31 2.43 -3.65
N PHE A 77 4.34 2.24 -2.34
CA PHE A 77 4.43 3.30 -1.34
C PHE A 77 5.75 3.13 -0.60
N SER A 78 6.50 4.18 -0.46
CA SER A 78 7.79 4.14 0.22
C SER A 78 8.07 5.42 1.00
N VAL A 79 8.95 5.30 1.97
CA VAL A 79 9.33 6.34 2.93
C VAL A 79 8.16 6.77 3.83
N ASN A 80 8.25 6.39 5.09
CA ASN A 80 7.25 6.69 6.11
C ASN A 80 5.84 6.27 5.70
N VAL A 81 5.69 5.00 5.34
CA VAL A 81 4.38 4.44 5.01
C VAL A 81 3.55 4.29 6.27
N LYS A 82 2.32 4.78 6.21
CA LYS A 82 1.30 4.57 7.22
C LYS A 82 0.03 4.05 6.55
N ALA A 83 -0.53 2.96 7.07
CA ALA A 83 -1.84 2.48 6.69
C ALA A 83 -2.77 2.45 7.90
N SER A 84 -4.03 2.79 7.70
CA SER A 84 -5.06 2.75 8.74
C SER A 84 -6.27 2.00 8.21
N TYR A 85 -6.72 1.01 8.98
CA TYR A 85 -7.88 0.21 8.65
C TYR A 85 -8.57 -0.25 9.95
N GLU A 86 -9.85 0.09 10.12
CA GLU A 86 -10.70 -0.34 11.23
C GLU A 86 -10.06 -0.27 12.63
N GLY A 87 -9.46 0.89 12.96
CA GLY A 87 -8.85 1.13 14.25
C GLY A 87 -7.47 0.53 14.44
N SER A 88 -6.91 -0.09 13.42
CA SER A 88 -5.52 -0.56 13.38
C SER A 88 -4.66 0.36 12.53
N ASP A 89 -3.49 0.69 13.04
CA ASP A 89 -2.47 1.47 12.31
C ASP A 89 -1.27 0.59 12.03
N LEU A 90 -0.77 0.69 10.81
CA LEU A 90 0.42 0.01 10.35
C LEU A 90 1.44 1.04 9.89
N TYR A 91 2.70 0.87 10.30
CA TYR A 91 3.83 1.68 9.87
C TYR A 91 4.88 0.77 9.24
N ALA A 92 5.47 1.22 8.15
CA ALA A 92 6.55 0.52 7.45
C ALA A 92 7.35 1.49 6.58
N GLU A 93 8.44 1.01 5.98
CA GLU A 93 9.18 1.81 5.00
C GLU A 93 8.72 1.53 3.56
N LYS A 94 8.05 0.41 3.32
CA LYS A 94 7.59 0.03 1.98
C LYS A 94 6.29 -0.76 2.01
N ALA A 95 5.39 -0.45 1.09
CA ALA A 95 4.22 -1.25 0.78
C ALA A 95 4.05 -1.35 -0.74
N GLU A 96 3.78 -2.55 -1.24
CA GLU A 96 3.57 -2.83 -2.66
C GLU A 96 2.21 -3.48 -2.86
N PHE A 97 1.36 -2.85 -3.63
CA PHE A 97 0.10 -3.42 -4.08
C PHE A 97 0.27 -3.98 -5.49
N LEU A 98 0.32 -5.30 -5.60
CA LEU A 98 0.43 -6.02 -6.86
C LEU A 98 -0.98 -6.38 -7.36
N ASN A 99 -1.58 -5.46 -8.10
CA ASN A 99 -2.97 -5.56 -8.52
C ASN A 99 -3.24 -6.82 -9.35
N SER A 100 -2.36 -7.15 -10.29
CA SER A 100 -2.49 -8.32 -11.15
C SER A 100 -2.44 -9.67 -10.40
N LYS A 101 -1.84 -9.67 -9.22
CA LYS A 101 -1.67 -10.85 -8.36
C LYS A 101 -2.56 -10.83 -7.12
N ASN A 102 -3.26 -9.73 -6.86
CA ASN A 102 -4.06 -9.50 -5.66
C ASN A 102 -3.29 -9.65 -4.34
N PHE A 103 -2.03 -9.20 -4.31
CA PHE A 103 -1.20 -9.18 -3.12
C PHE A 103 -0.87 -7.77 -2.67
N LEU A 104 -0.95 -7.55 -1.36
CA LEU A 104 -0.34 -6.42 -0.68
C LEU A 104 0.85 -6.92 0.12
N ILE A 105 2.04 -6.41 -0.19
CA ILE A 105 3.29 -6.76 0.49
C ILE A 105 3.77 -5.54 1.26
N VAL A 106 3.91 -5.67 2.57
CA VAL A 106 4.44 -4.64 3.45
C VAL A 106 5.75 -5.11 4.04
N SER A 107 6.77 -4.29 3.97
CA SER A 107 8.13 -4.68 4.35
C SER A 107 8.93 -3.52 4.94
N ASN A 108 10.05 -3.87 5.57
CA ASN A 108 11.02 -2.98 6.19
C ASN A 108 10.44 -2.24 7.40
N ASN A 109 10.84 -2.68 8.58
CA ASN A 109 10.45 -2.12 9.88
C ASN A 109 8.92 -2.03 10.06
N VAL A 110 8.24 -3.13 9.88
CA VAL A 110 6.79 -3.18 10.02
C VAL A 110 6.40 -3.13 11.50
N LYS A 111 5.54 -2.16 11.83
CA LYS A 111 4.96 -1.99 13.17
C LYS A 111 3.45 -1.88 13.04
N ILE A 112 2.74 -2.66 13.83
CA ILE A 112 1.27 -2.65 13.84
C ILE A 112 0.80 -2.28 15.24
N LEU A 113 -0.11 -1.32 15.32
CA LEU A 113 -0.78 -0.90 16.55
C LEU A 113 -2.29 -1.10 16.43
N ASP A 114 -2.88 -1.70 17.45
CA ASP A 114 -4.32 -1.70 17.66
C ASP A 114 -4.61 -1.52 19.14
N SER A 115 -5.91 -1.55 19.53
CA SER A 115 -6.35 -1.41 20.93
C SER A 115 -5.80 -2.51 21.85
N ARG A 116 -5.26 -3.59 21.31
CA ARG A 116 -4.75 -4.76 22.04
C ARG A 116 -3.25 -4.71 22.26
N GLY A 117 -2.53 -3.86 21.53
CA GLY A 117 -1.09 -3.69 21.69
C GLY A 117 -0.34 -3.39 20.40
N THR A 118 0.97 -3.54 20.49
CA THR A 118 1.92 -3.26 19.41
C THR A 118 2.64 -4.53 18.98
N MET A 119 2.83 -4.68 17.69
CA MET A 119 3.57 -5.78 17.09
C MET A 119 4.59 -5.29 16.08
N PHE A 120 5.69 -6.00 16.00
CA PHE A 120 6.75 -5.79 15.01
C PHE A 120 6.89 -7.01 14.11
N ALA A 121 7.11 -6.78 12.82
CA ALA A 121 7.37 -7.82 11.85
C ALA A 121 8.40 -7.33 10.82
N ASP A 122 9.02 -8.28 10.10
CA ASP A 122 9.93 -7.93 9.01
C ASP A 122 9.14 -7.74 7.71
N LYS A 123 8.10 -8.55 7.52
CA LYS A 123 7.31 -8.55 6.30
C LYS A 123 5.89 -9.08 6.55
N LEU A 124 4.92 -8.45 5.91
CA LEU A 124 3.55 -8.92 5.80
C LEU A 124 3.22 -9.18 4.33
N ILE A 125 2.55 -10.30 4.06
CA ILE A 125 2.00 -10.57 2.74
C ILE A 125 0.50 -10.85 2.94
N PHE A 126 -0.32 -9.99 2.38
CA PHE A 126 -1.76 -10.12 2.39
C PHE A 126 -2.27 -10.54 1.01
N ASP A 127 -2.90 -11.70 0.95
CA ASP A 127 -3.63 -12.17 -0.23
C ASP A 127 -5.05 -11.60 -0.16
N ILE A 128 -5.34 -10.63 -1.03
CA ILE A 128 -6.62 -9.91 -1.02
C ILE A 128 -7.77 -10.82 -1.44
N LYS A 129 -7.53 -11.73 -2.37
CA LYS A 129 -8.55 -12.65 -2.88
C LYS A 129 -8.92 -13.71 -1.84
N GLU A 130 -7.92 -14.37 -1.27
CA GLU A 130 -8.10 -15.45 -0.29
C GLU A 130 -8.31 -14.91 1.13
N LYS A 131 -8.06 -13.61 1.36
CA LYS A 131 -8.12 -12.93 2.66
C LYS A 131 -7.24 -13.60 3.71
N THR A 132 -6.05 -14.03 3.30
CA THR A 132 -5.03 -14.63 4.15
C THR A 132 -3.88 -13.69 4.39
N LEU A 133 -3.33 -13.70 5.59
CA LEU A 133 -2.19 -12.90 6.01
C LEU A 133 -1.05 -13.80 6.42
N ASN A 134 0.10 -13.64 5.77
CA ASN A 134 1.36 -14.27 6.15
C ASN A 134 2.27 -13.22 6.78
N ILE A 135 2.79 -13.54 7.97
CA ILE A 135 3.67 -12.66 8.72
C ILE A 135 5.02 -13.33 8.86
N ASN A 136 6.07 -12.65 8.40
CA ASN A 136 7.45 -13.07 8.60
C ASN A 136 8.11 -12.16 9.62
N SER A 137 8.64 -12.78 10.68
CA SER A 137 9.40 -12.10 11.71
C SER A 137 10.64 -12.93 12.03
N SER A 138 11.78 -12.28 12.28
CA SER A 138 13.00 -12.92 12.80
C SER A 138 12.80 -13.41 14.24
N ASP A 139 11.83 -12.88 14.96
CA ASP A 139 11.43 -13.34 16.31
C ASP A 139 10.20 -14.25 16.22
N GLU A 140 10.50 -15.51 16.32
CA GLU A 140 9.73 -16.69 16.73
C GLU A 140 8.22 -16.82 16.40
N SER A 141 7.94 -18.01 15.94
CA SER A 141 6.68 -18.61 15.51
C SER A 141 5.45 -18.45 16.44
N VAL A 142 5.59 -18.18 17.74
CA VAL A 142 4.48 -18.07 18.69
C VAL A 142 3.71 -16.76 18.54
N ILE A 143 4.41 -15.68 18.20
CA ILE A 143 3.80 -14.37 17.93
C ILE A 143 3.03 -14.42 16.60
N LYS A 144 3.51 -15.18 15.61
CA LYS A 144 2.90 -15.32 14.30
C LYS A 144 1.46 -15.84 14.33
N SER A 145 1.16 -16.87 15.14
CA SER A 145 -0.17 -17.48 15.13
C SER A 145 -1.24 -16.61 15.77
N LYS A 146 -0.93 -15.91 16.85
CA LYS A 146 -1.87 -14.99 17.51
C LYS A 146 -2.22 -13.79 16.67
N LEU A 147 -1.30 -13.35 15.85
CA LEU A 147 -1.44 -12.19 14.99
C LEU A 147 -2.18 -12.47 13.70
N VAL A 148 -1.93 -13.59 13.06
CA VAL A 148 -2.73 -14.09 11.94
C VAL A 148 -4.21 -14.15 12.34
N TYR A 149 -4.53 -14.63 13.55
CA TYR A 149 -5.89 -14.67 14.06
C TYR A 149 -6.50 -13.27 14.25
N LYS A 150 -5.75 -12.34 14.85
CA LYS A 150 -6.19 -10.96 15.09
C LYS A 150 -6.46 -10.22 13.78
N TRP A 151 -5.58 -10.34 12.80
CA TRP A 151 -5.72 -9.69 11.50
C TRP A 151 -6.78 -10.31 10.62
N LYS A 152 -6.96 -11.63 10.65
CA LYS A 152 -8.11 -12.27 10.03
C LYS A 152 -9.43 -11.69 10.55
N LYS A 153 -9.53 -11.42 11.85
CA LYS A 153 -10.73 -10.86 12.45
C LYS A 153 -10.97 -9.40 12.05
N VAL A 154 -9.91 -8.63 11.86
CA VAL A 154 -9.98 -7.23 11.38
C VAL A 154 -10.28 -7.16 9.88
N LEU A 155 -9.79 -8.14 9.10
CA LEU A 155 -9.91 -8.20 7.65
C LEU A 155 -11.04 -9.13 7.16
N GLU A 156 -11.82 -9.73 8.05
CA GLU A 156 -13.05 -10.44 7.71
C GLU A 156 -14.13 -9.45 7.24
N PHE A 157 -14.33 -9.48 5.96
CA PHE A 157 -15.34 -8.69 5.26
C PHE A 157 -16.65 -9.46 5.09
#